data_cde26e7cc359d4d26de8d9b5d40983ad
#
_entry.id   cde26e7cc359d4d26de8d9b5d40983ad
#
_cell.length_a   1.000
_cell.length_b   1.000
_cell.length_c   1.000
_cell.angle_alpha   90.00
_cell.angle_beta   90.00
_cell.angle_gamma   90.00
#
_symmetry.space_group_name_H-M   'P 1'
#
loop_
_entity.id
_entity.type
_entity.pdbx_description
1 polymer ?
#
loop_
_entity_poly.entity_id
_entity_poly.type
_entity_poly.pdbx_seq_one_letter_code
_entity_poly.pdbx_strand_id
1 'polypeptide(L)'
;MHSEYWNPKNETLPREQLRNLQLYKLRALCEWAYANSPFHRRRFTAAGFRPEQLKTLDDLRRIPFMTREEWMDSQLEKPPFGDLAAADLTHAIRYHLTSGTSGRTPIRVLDSVKDWEWSAEIWCYGLWGFGIRPEDVVYFAFGYGSFIGFWGAHYGCEKLGALVIPGGAQSTQGRVEQIVEMGATTVFSTPTYALRLWQQAAEMGIDLAKESKVNKMILSGEPTGSIPAAKRQLEQAWGAKCGDTAGMTETGSIVIFECSRQPGGTHIIEDHYIEEVINPETGEPVPYGEPGERVCTAFGRGFMPLIRYRSKDRVVRVPHDTCDCGRTGDIYDGGIRGRWDDMKLIRGTNVYARAVEAIVREYDAIAEFQIYIWRKDNVRDEITVKVEIKPGREAEWPELQKKLGTELASAHEGLRFNVERVEYGTLARFELKAKRLVDDRPKAEYAH
;
A
#
# COMPACT_ATOMS: atom_id res chain seq x y z
N MET A 1 14.98 24.71 -15.06
CA MET A 1 14.16 24.36 -13.89
C MET A 1 13.10 23.37 -14.34
N HIS A 2 12.94 22.26 -13.67
CA HIS A 2 11.88 21.31 -13.96
C HIS A 2 10.52 21.85 -13.47
N SER A 3 9.42 21.42 -14.12
CA SER A 3 8.07 21.66 -13.61
C SER A 3 7.88 21.06 -12.21
N GLU A 4 6.99 21.59 -11.40
CA GLU A 4 6.58 20.97 -10.12
C GLU A 4 5.73 19.71 -10.34
N TYR A 5 5.18 19.51 -11.52
CA TYR A 5 4.28 18.44 -11.90
C TYR A 5 4.85 17.61 -13.06
N TRP A 6 4.60 16.31 -13.06
CA TRP A 6 4.88 15.43 -14.20
C TRP A 6 3.98 15.76 -15.37
N ASN A 7 2.69 15.86 -15.11
CA ASN A 7 1.68 16.27 -16.07
C ASN A 7 0.94 17.53 -15.58
N PRO A 8 1.50 18.75 -15.81
CA PRO A 8 0.92 19.99 -15.27
C PRO A 8 -0.54 20.17 -15.66
N LYS A 9 -0.92 19.77 -16.87
CA LYS A 9 -2.29 19.90 -17.35
C LYS A 9 -3.26 19.07 -16.53
N ASN A 10 -2.96 17.80 -16.29
CA ASN A 10 -3.89 16.90 -15.63
C ASN A 10 -3.84 17.01 -14.10
N GLU A 11 -2.65 17.22 -13.53
CA GLU A 11 -2.49 17.31 -12.09
C GLU A 11 -3.11 18.58 -11.48
N THR A 12 -3.33 19.62 -12.31
CA THR A 12 -3.92 20.90 -11.87
C THR A 12 -5.25 21.22 -12.56
N LEU A 13 -5.94 20.22 -13.14
CA LEU A 13 -7.26 20.40 -13.75
C LEU A 13 -8.25 20.94 -12.70
N PRO A 14 -9.06 21.96 -13.02
CA PRO A 14 -10.20 22.31 -12.19
C PRO A 14 -11.09 21.10 -11.90
N ARG A 15 -11.60 20.96 -10.69
CA ARG A 15 -12.38 19.78 -10.23
C ARG A 15 -13.51 19.40 -11.19
N GLU A 16 -14.24 20.36 -11.74
CA GLU A 16 -15.28 20.10 -12.72
C GLU A 16 -14.74 19.44 -14.00
N GLN A 17 -13.61 19.95 -14.51
CA GLN A 17 -12.97 19.37 -15.70
C GLN A 17 -12.41 17.98 -15.42
N LEU A 18 -11.85 17.76 -14.23
CA LEU A 18 -11.41 16.44 -13.80
C LEU A 18 -12.58 15.44 -13.75
N ARG A 19 -13.71 15.83 -13.19
CA ARG A 19 -14.92 15.00 -13.16
C ARG A 19 -15.44 14.67 -14.57
N ASN A 20 -15.40 15.64 -15.49
CA ASN A 20 -15.75 15.42 -16.87
C ASN A 20 -14.79 14.45 -17.58
N LEU A 21 -13.50 14.56 -17.33
CA LEU A 21 -12.49 13.62 -17.81
C LEU A 21 -12.70 12.20 -17.24
N GLN A 22 -12.99 12.09 -15.95
CA GLN A 22 -13.31 10.81 -15.30
C GLN A 22 -14.55 10.16 -15.93
N LEU A 23 -15.62 10.93 -16.15
CA LEU A 23 -16.84 10.41 -16.80
C LEU A 23 -16.57 9.91 -18.22
N TYR A 24 -15.80 10.67 -19.00
CA TYR A 24 -15.40 10.26 -20.35
C TYR A 24 -14.63 8.94 -20.35
N LYS A 25 -13.62 8.83 -19.48
CA LYS A 25 -12.81 7.60 -19.33
C LYS A 25 -13.64 6.42 -18.80
N LEU A 26 -14.54 6.67 -17.84
CA LEU A 26 -15.41 5.65 -17.27
C LEU A 26 -16.34 5.05 -18.32
N ARG A 27 -16.96 5.88 -19.17
CA ARG A 27 -17.80 5.42 -20.28
C ARG A 27 -17.02 4.48 -21.20
N ALA A 28 -15.87 4.93 -21.68
CA ALA A 28 -15.01 4.14 -22.56
C ALA A 28 -14.60 2.80 -21.94
N LEU A 29 -14.21 2.82 -20.64
CA LEU A 29 -13.85 1.60 -19.91
C LEU A 29 -15.04 0.64 -19.77
N CYS A 30 -16.23 1.14 -19.43
CA CYS A 30 -17.43 0.31 -19.27
C CYS A 30 -17.91 -0.26 -20.61
N GLU A 31 -17.88 0.51 -21.69
CA GLU A 31 -18.17 0.04 -23.05
C GLU A 31 -17.21 -1.06 -23.47
N TRP A 32 -15.91 -0.84 -23.28
CA TRP A 32 -14.88 -1.82 -23.57
C TRP A 32 -15.04 -3.11 -22.75
N ALA A 33 -15.23 -2.99 -21.44
CA ALA A 33 -15.40 -4.12 -20.54
C ALA A 33 -16.67 -4.93 -20.85
N TYR A 34 -17.78 -4.25 -21.14
CA TYR A 34 -19.04 -4.90 -21.52
C TYR A 34 -18.94 -5.65 -22.86
N ALA A 35 -18.28 -5.06 -23.85
CA ALA A 35 -18.11 -5.65 -25.16
C ALA A 35 -17.17 -6.86 -25.16
N ASN A 36 -16.07 -6.81 -24.40
CA ASN A 36 -14.95 -7.72 -24.57
C ASN A 36 -14.67 -8.65 -23.38
N SER A 37 -15.09 -8.31 -22.15
CA SER A 37 -14.90 -9.15 -20.97
C SER A 37 -16.16 -9.96 -20.64
N PRO A 38 -16.14 -11.29 -20.78
CA PRO A 38 -17.28 -12.12 -20.39
C PRO A 38 -17.66 -11.95 -18.93
N PHE A 39 -16.70 -11.77 -18.04
CA PHE A 39 -16.90 -11.50 -16.62
C PHE A 39 -17.72 -10.23 -16.39
N HIS A 40 -17.31 -9.10 -16.94
CA HIS A 40 -18.05 -7.84 -16.79
C HIS A 40 -19.41 -7.85 -17.50
N ARG A 41 -19.50 -8.49 -18.66
CA ARG A 41 -20.76 -8.61 -19.36
C ARG A 41 -21.81 -9.32 -18.51
N ARG A 42 -21.45 -10.44 -17.85
CA ARG A 42 -22.36 -11.15 -16.94
C ARG A 42 -22.80 -10.26 -15.77
N ARG A 43 -21.83 -9.60 -15.11
CA ARG A 43 -22.09 -8.77 -13.94
C ARG A 43 -23.00 -7.59 -14.28
N PHE A 44 -22.71 -6.88 -15.37
CA PHE A 44 -23.52 -5.74 -15.81
C PHE A 44 -24.93 -6.19 -16.21
N THR A 45 -25.06 -7.30 -16.94
CA THR A 45 -26.35 -7.86 -17.33
C THR A 45 -27.19 -8.29 -16.12
N ALA A 46 -26.60 -8.97 -15.15
CA ALA A 46 -27.27 -9.39 -13.92
C ALA A 46 -27.76 -8.20 -13.08
N ALA A 47 -27.01 -7.07 -13.09
CA ALA A 47 -27.39 -5.83 -12.43
C ALA A 47 -28.39 -4.97 -13.24
N GLY A 48 -28.80 -5.40 -14.43
CA GLY A 48 -29.65 -4.59 -15.33
C GLY A 48 -28.95 -3.30 -15.81
N PHE A 49 -27.63 -3.25 -15.76
CA PHE A 49 -26.86 -2.09 -16.16
C PHE A 49 -26.34 -2.22 -17.59
N ARG A 50 -26.34 -1.08 -18.31
CA ARG A 50 -25.76 -0.91 -19.64
C ARG A 50 -24.85 0.33 -19.65
N PRO A 51 -23.70 0.30 -20.36
CA PRO A 51 -22.77 1.43 -20.40
C PRO A 51 -23.41 2.75 -20.86
N GLU A 52 -24.38 2.70 -21.76
CA GLU A 52 -25.08 3.87 -22.29
C GLU A 52 -25.91 4.62 -21.22
N GLN A 53 -26.15 4.00 -20.09
CA GLN A 53 -26.85 4.58 -18.95
C GLN A 53 -25.95 5.50 -18.09
N LEU A 54 -24.62 5.48 -18.29
CA LEU A 54 -23.70 6.39 -17.63
C LEU A 54 -23.83 7.81 -18.22
N LYS A 55 -24.60 8.68 -17.58
CA LYS A 55 -24.77 10.07 -17.97
C LYS A 55 -23.93 11.01 -17.08
N THR A 56 -23.81 10.68 -15.83
CA THR A 56 -23.05 11.39 -14.80
C THR A 56 -22.13 10.45 -14.03
N LEU A 57 -21.20 10.96 -13.23
CA LEU A 57 -20.39 10.10 -12.35
C LEU A 57 -21.23 9.42 -11.25
N ASP A 58 -22.36 9.98 -10.88
CA ASP A 58 -23.23 9.38 -9.86
C ASP A 58 -23.88 8.08 -10.36
N ASP A 59 -24.01 7.92 -11.68
CA ASP A 59 -24.49 6.66 -12.29
C ASP A 59 -23.52 5.49 -12.08
N LEU A 60 -22.25 5.75 -11.66
CA LEU A 60 -21.31 4.71 -11.28
C LEU A 60 -21.90 3.76 -10.22
N ARG A 61 -22.73 4.29 -9.32
CA ARG A 61 -23.37 3.52 -8.24
C ARG A 61 -24.31 2.40 -8.76
N ARG A 62 -24.74 2.48 -10.00
CA ARG A 62 -25.57 1.45 -10.65
C ARG A 62 -24.75 0.23 -11.06
N ILE A 63 -23.42 0.35 -11.12
CA ILE A 63 -22.52 -0.75 -11.40
C ILE A 63 -22.28 -1.50 -10.09
N PRO A 64 -22.46 -2.83 -10.04
CA PRO A 64 -22.22 -3.60 -8.82
C PRO A 64 -20.74 -3.55 -8.42
N PHE A 65 -20.47 -3.64 -7.12
CA PHE A 65 -19.11 -3.77 -6.65
C PHE A 65 -18.46 -5.05 -7.14
N MET A 66 -17.22 -4.97 -7.55
CA MET A 66 -16.37 -6.13 -7.84
C MET A 66 -15.60 -6.53 -6.58
N THR A 67 -15.57 -7.81 -6.26
CA THR A 67 -14.84 -8.34 -5.11
C THR A 67 -13.67 -9.22 -5.53
N ARG A 68 -12.74 -9.42 -4.57
CA ARG A 68 -11.65 -10.36 -4.75
C ARG A 68 -12.15 -11.78 -4.96
N GLU A 69 -13.17 -12.14 -4.22
CA GLU A 69 -13.78 -13.46 -4.24
C GLU A 69 -14.37 -13.77 -5.64
N GLU A 70 -15.14 -12.86 -6.22
CA GLU A 70 -15.68 -13.01 -7.59
C GLU A 70 -14.56 -13.22 -8.63
N TRP A 71 -13.44 -12.48 -8.50
CA TRP A 71 -12.31 -12.64 -9.42
C TRP A 71 -11.62 -14.00 -9.23
N MET A 72 -11.41 -14.41 -8.00
CA MET A 72 -10.83 -15.70 -7.66
C MET A 72 -11.70 -16.87 -8.16
N ASP A 73 -13.01 -16.80 -7.94
CA ASP A 73 -13.97 -17.81 -8.40
C ASP A 73 -13.94 -17.95 -9.92
N SER A 74 -13.89 -16.83 -10.65
CA SER A 74 -13.69 -16.85 -12.10
C SER A 74 -12.43 -17.59 -12.51
N GLN A 75 -11.31 -17.43 -11.77
CA GLN A 75 -10.05 -18.12 -12.06
C GLN A 75 -10.07 -19.61 -11.68
N LEU A 76 -10.87 -19.99 -10.69
CA LEU A 76 -11.08 -21.39 -10.33
C LEU A 76 -12.01 -22.10 -11.35
N GLU A 77 -13.04 -21.43 -11.82
CA GLU A 77 -13.97 -21.97 -12.82
C GLU A 77 -13.34 -22.09 -14.21
N LYS A 78 -12.47 -21.13 -14.59
CA LYS A 78 -11.80 -21.05 -15.88
C LYS A 78 -10.28 -20.86 -15.71
N PRO A 79 -9.56 -21.88 -15.27
CA PRO A 79 -8.13 -21.78 -15.02
C PRO A 79 -7.33 -21.58 -16.32
N PRO A 80 -6.15 -20.90 -16.27
CA PRO A 80 -5.56 -20.35 -15.03
C PRO A 80 -5.95 -18.90 -14.74
N PHE A 81 -6.58 -18.14 -15.66
CA PHE A 81 -6.74 -16.70 -15.56
C PHE A 81 -8.19 -16.20 -15.40
N GLY A 82 -9.17 -17.10 -15.46
CA GLY A 82 -10.59 -16.73 -15.45
C GLY A 82 -11.03 -16.14 -16.78
N ASP A 83 -12.13 -15.37 -16.75
CA ASP A 83 -12.70 -14.72 -17.93
C ASP A 83 -12.84 -13.19 -17.77
N LEU A 84 -12.02 -12.61 -16.92
CA LEU A 84 -11.94 -11.16 -16.75
C LEU A 84 -11.25 -10.46 -17.92
N ALA A 85 -10.32 -11.15 -18.62
CA ALA A 85 -9.59 -10.59 -19.74
C ALA A 85 -10.56 -10.09 -20.83
N ALA A 86 -10.28 -8.87 -21.32
CA ALA A 86 -11.05 -8.21 -22.38
C ALA A 86 -10.33 -8.25 -23.74
N ALA A 87 -9.28 -9.06 -23.87
CA ALA A 87 -8.56 -9.30 -25.11
C ALA A 87 -7.99 -10.73 -25.11
N ASP A 88 -7.51 -11.19 -26.26
CA ASP A 88 -6.87 -12.49 -26.38
C ASP A 88 -5.57 -12.57 -25.54
N LEU A 89 -5.32 -13.73 -24.92
CA LEU A 89 -4.17 -13.94 -24.05
C LEU A 89 -2.81 -13.76 -24.75
N THR A 90 -2.76 -13.85 -26.08
CA THR A 90 -1.55 -13.57 -26.88
C THR A 90 -1.09 -12.12 -26.78
N HIS A 91 -1.95 -11.20 -26.32
CA HIS A 91 -1.60 -9.81 -26.05
C HIS A 91 -1.03 -9.58 -24.64
N ALA A 92 -1.05 -10.58 -23.76
CA ALA A 92 -0.47 -10.47 -22.44
C ALA A 92 1.05 -10.56 -22.49
N ILE A 93 1.72 -9.56 -21.92
CA ILE A 93 3.20 -9.52 -21.84
C ILE A 93 3.74 -9.65 -20.43
N ARG A 94 2.88 -9.47 -19.42
CA ARG A 94 3.23 -9.53 -18.00
C ARG A 94 2.26 -10.39 -17.23
N TYR A 95 2.82 -11.06 -16.24
CA TYR A 95 2.12 -11.88 -15.28
C TYR A 95 2.53 -11.47 -13.87
N HIS A 96 1.55 -11.20 -13.02
CA HIS A 96 1.76 -10.88 -11.62
C HIS A 96 0.84 -11.69 -10.72
N LEU A 97 1.31 -11.96 -9.51
CA LEU A 97 0.55 -12.61 -8.45
C LEU A 97 0.30 -11.64 -7.29
N THR A 98 -0.90 -11.69 -6.74
CA THR A 98 -1.13 -11.05 -5.45
C THR A 98 -0.42 -11.83 -4.35
N SER A 99 0.05 -11.13 -3.29
CA SER A 99 0.62 -11.81 -2.14
C SER A 99 -0.46 -12.66 -1.47
N GLY A 100 -0.31 -13.99 -1.49
CA GLY A 100 -1.22 -14.94 -0.82
C GLY A 100 -1.11 -14.91 0.71
N THR A 101 -0.99 -13.73 1.33
CA THR A 101 -0.99 -13.56 2.78
C THR A 101 -2.33 -14.03 3.32
N SER A 102 -2.36 -14.87 4.31
CA SER A 102 -3.56 -15.44 4.95
C SER A 102 -4.11 -16.75 4.38
N GLY A 103 -3.31 -17.54 3.63
CA GLY A 103 -3.75 -18.86 3.14
C GLY A 103 -4.80 -18.82 2.02
N ARG A 104 -5.07 -17.64 1.45
CA ARG A 104 -5.97 -17.48 0.29
C ARG A 104 -5.24 -17.75 -1.02
N THR A 105 -5.92 -18.33 -2.00
CA THR A 105 -5.40 -18.51 -3.35
C THR A 105 -5.01 -17.16 -3.95
N PRO A 106 -3.77 -17.00 -4.46
CA PRO A 106 -3.37 -15.76 -5.12
C PRO A 106 -4.18 -15.49 -6.38
N ILE A 107 -4.51 -14.22 -6.63
CA ILE A 107 -5.07 -13.79 -7.92
C ILE A 107 -3.93 -13.63 -8.92
N ARG A 108 -4.14 -14.14 -10.12
CA ARG A 108 -3.26 -13.99 -11.28
C ARG A 108 -3.73 -12.80 -12.11
N VAL A 109 -2.84 -11.85 -12.32
CA VAL A 109 -3.11 -10.62 -13.05
C VAL A 109 -2.23 -10.57 -14.28
N LEU A 110 -2.83 -10.23 -15.41
CA LEU A 110 -2.14 -10.08 -16.68
C LEU A 110 -2.20 -8.63 -17.14
N ASP A 111 -1.13 -8.20 -17.80
CA ASP A 111 -1.03 -6.87 -18.39
C ASP A 111 -0.62 -6.97 -19.86
N SER A 112 -1.25 -6.15 -20.69
CA SER A 112 -0.79 -5.90 -22.07
C SER A 112 0.33 -4.85 -22.09
N VAL A 113 0.92 -4.61 -23.27
CA VAL A 113 1.89 -3.51 -23.47
C VAL A 113 1.30 -2.18 -23.00
N LYS A 114 0.05 -1.89 -23.39
CA LYS A 114 -0.62 -0.61 -23.03
C LYS A 114 -0.85 -0.46 -21.52
N ASP A 115 -1.28 -1.54 -20.86
CA ASP A 115 -1.46 -1.52 -19.40
C ASP A 115 -0.12 -1.25 -18.70
N TRP A 116 0.97 -1.84 -19.21
CA TRP A 116 2.29 -1.69 -18.62
C TRP A 116 2.90 -0.30 -18.86
N GLU A 117 2.73 0.26 -20.06
CA GLU A 117 3.09 1.65 -20.36
C GLU A 117 2.33 2.63 -19.46
N TRP A 118 1.03 2.36 -19.26
CA TRP A 118 0.20 3.13 -18.33
C TRP A 118 0.68 2.99 -16.89
N SER A 119 1.05 1.79 -16.45
CA SER A 119 1.61 1.57 -15.11
C SER A 119 2.86 2.43 -14.88
N ALA A 120 3.79 2.46 -15.84
CA ALA A 120 4.98 3.30 -15.76
C ALA A 120 4.64 4.80 -15.73
N GLU A 121 3.65 5.23 -16.53
CA GLU A 121 3.17 6.62 -16.53
C GLU A 121 2.64 7.04 -15.15
N ILE A 122 1.81 6.20 -14.52
CA ILE A 122 1.26 6.46 -13.19
C ILE A 122 2.36 6.61 -12.15
N TRP A 123 3.38 5.75 -12.22
CA TRP A 123 4.52 5.87 -11.33
C TRP A 123 5.24 7.21 -11.48
N CYS A 124 5.34 7.78 -12.69
CA CYS A 124 5.95 9.09 -12.88
C CYS A 124 5.25 10.20 -12.09
N TYR A 125 3.92 10.14 -11.91
CA TYR A 125 3.20 11.10 -11.04
C TYR A 125 3.73 11.08 -9.60
N GLY A 126 3.83 9.89 -9.01
CA GLY A 126 4.34 9.74 -7.64
C GLY A 126 5.81 10.09 -7.50
N LEU A 127 6.65 9.58 -8.40
CA LEU A 127 8.09 9.81 -8.41
C LEU A 127 8.40 11.31 -8.52
N TRP A 128 7.78 11.99 -9.50
CA TRP A 128 7.96 13.40 -9.72
C TRP A 128 7.38 14.25 -8.59
N GLY A 129 6.21 13.87 -8.08
CA GLY A 129 5.55 14.53 -6.95
C GLY A 129 6.38 14.50 -5.68
N PHE A 130 7.13 13.43 -5.45
CA PHE A 130 8.05 13.32 -4.31
C PHE A 130 9.42 13.99 -4.59
N GLY A 131 9.71 14.37 -5.82
CA GLY A 131 10.92 15.11 -6.18
C GLY A 131 12.02 14.25 -6.79
N ILE A 132 11.71 13.07 -7.33
CA ILE A 132 12.66 12.30 -8.14
C ILE A 132 12.77 12.92 -9.51
N ARG A 133 13.99 13.01 -10.03
CA ARG A 133 14.34 13.68 -11.28
C ARG A 133 15.29 12.83 -12.13
N PRO A 134 15.51 13.17 -13.41
CA PRO A 134 16.45 12.43 -14.28
C PRO A 134 17.88 12.33 -13.75
N GLU A 135 18.27 13.24 -12.86
CA GLU A 135 19.61 13.28 -12.27
C GLU A 135 19.78 12.27 -11.11
N ASP A 136 18.68 11.68 -10.64
CA ASP A 136 18.72 10.72 -9.51
C ASP A 136 19.29 9.37 -9.94
N VAL A 137 20.04 8.77 -9.02
CA VAL A 137 20.47 7.38 -9.07
C VAL A 137 19.57 6.59 -8.12
N VAL A 138 18.72 5.75 -8.69
CA VAL A 138 17.65 5.08 -7.94
C VAL A 138 17.99 3.61 -7.69
N TYR A 139 18.12 3.25 -6.44
CA TYR A 139 18.42 1.88 -6.02
C TYR A 139 17.17 1.14 -5.55
N PHE A 140 16.91 -0.03 -6.14
CA PHE A 140 15.77 -0.88 -5.79
C PHE A 140 16.20 -2.02 -4.86
N ALA A 141 15.97 -1.86 -3.57
CA ALA A 141 16.38 -2.80 -2.52
C ALA A 141 15.36 -3.93 -2.30
N PHE A 142 15.00 -4.67 -3.36
CA PHE A 142 14.08 -5.81 -3.25
C PHE A 142 14.30 -6.87 -4.35
N GLY A 143 13.75 -8.06 -4.14
CA GLY A 143 13.77 -9.14 -5.14
C GLY A 143 12.70 -8.95 -6.22
N TYR A 144 13.08 -9.10 -7.48
CA TYR A 144 12.17 -9.07 -8.62
C TYR A 144 11.58 -10.47 -8.85
N GLY A 145 10.29 -10.62 -8.60
CA GLY A 145 9.55 -11.87 -8.78
C GLY A 145 8.22 -11.64 -9.48
N SER A 146 7.26 -12.55 -9.29
CA SER A 146 5.90 -12.43 -9.83
C SER A 146 5.03 -11.40 -9.10
N PHE A 147 5.47 -10.87 -7.96
CA PHE A 147 4.82 -9.76 -7.27
C PHE A 147 5.07 -8.46 -8.05
N ILE A 148 4.01 -7.71 -8.35
CA ILE A 148 4.15 -6.47 -9.14
C ILE A 148 5.06 -5.45 -8.46
N GLY A 149 4.93 -5.29 -7.12
CA GLY A 149 5.78 -4.48 -6.27
C GLY A 149 6.34 -3.24 -6.96
N PHE A 150 7.67 -3.16 -6.97
CA PHE A 150 8.37 -2.03 -7.58
C PHE A 150 8.70 -2.22 -9.08
N TRP A 151 8.20 -3.27 -9.75
CA TRP A 151 8.39 -3.40 -11.20
C TRP A 151 7.88 -2.16 -11.94
N GLY A 152 6.66 -1.67 -11.61
CA GLY A 152 6.12 -0.46 -12.20
C GLY A 152 6.96 0.78 -11.87
N ALA A 153 7.49 0.88 -10.64
CA ALA A 153 8.39 1.97 -10.24
C ALA A 153 9.70 1.97 -11.02
N HIS A 154 10.29 0.79 -11.24
CA HIS A 154 11.50 0.63 -12.07
C HIS A 154 11.27 1.24 -13.45
N TYR A 155 10.23 0.80 -14.15
CA TYR A 155 9.90 1.33 -15.49
C TYR A 155 9.47 2.81 -15.44
N GLY A 156 8.86 3.28 -14.36
CA GLY A 156 8.57 4.69 -14.14
C GLY A 156 9.86 5.52 -14.02
N CYS A 157 10.87 5.04 -13.28
CA CYS A 157 12.17 5.70 -13.17
C CYS A 157 12.91 5.75 -14.52
N GLU A 158 12.93 4.66 -15.28
CA GLU A 158 13.50 4.64 -16.63
C GLU A 158 12.77 5.62 -17.56
N LYS A 159 11.43 5.63 -17.51
CA LYS A 159 10.60 6.54 -18.31
C LYS A 159 10.86 8.01 -18.02
N LEU A 160 11.07 8.37 -16.76
CA LEU A 160 11.40 9.76 -16.38
C LEU A 160 12.88 10.12 -16.63
N GLY A 161 13.73 9.14 -16.94
CA GLY A 161 15.13 9.32 -17.31
C GLY A 161 16.15 9.17 -16.17
N ALA A 162 15.75 8.64 -14.99
CA ALA A 162 16.66 8.37 -13.88
C ALA A 162 17.44 7.07 -14.09
N LEU A 163 18.68 7.02 -13.58
CA LEU A 163 19.48 5.79 -13.58
C LEU A 163 18.91 4.80 -12.56
N VAL A 164 18.56 3.60 -13.01
CA VAL A 164 18.01 2.54 -12.14
C VAL A 164 19.06 1.46 -11.84
N ILE A 165 19.23 1.12 -10.56
CA ILE A 165 20.09 0.04 -10.08
C ILE A 165 19.23 -1.03 -9.43
N PRO A 166 19.07 -2.22 -10.08
CA PRO A 166 18.31 -3.32 -9.52
C PRO A 166 19.12 -4.15 -8.53
N GLY A 167 18.84 -3.99 -7.22
CA GLY A 167 19.51 -4.73 -6.14
C GLY A 167 18.93 -6.13 -5.86
N GLY A 168 18.18 -6.73 -6.81
CA GLY A 168 17.34 -7.90 -6.58
C GLY A 168 18.04 -9.15 -6.07
N ALA A 169 19.20 -9.49 -6.63
CA ALA A 169 19.94 -10.74 -6.31
C ALA A 169 20.98 -10.54 -5.18
N GLN A 170 21.14 -9.34 -4.65
CA GLN A 170 22.14 -9.04 -3.65
C GLN A 170 21.70 -9.47 -2.24
N SER A 171 22.69 -9.85 -1.40
CA SER A 171 22.48 -9.98 0.04
C SER A 171 22.19 -8.62 0.68
N THR A 172 21.70 -8.59 1.91
CA THR A 172 21.49 -7.33 2.64
C THR A 172 22.79 -6.53 2.77
N GLN A 173 23.91 -7.20 3.06
CA GLN A 173 25.23 -6.58 3.07
C GLN A 173 25.61 -6.01 1.68
N GLY A 174 25.51 -6.81 0.62
CA GLY A 174 25.84 -6.37 -0.73
C GLY A 174 24.98 -5.20 -1.22
N ARG A 175 23.73 -5.10 -0.76
CA ARG A 175 22.88 -3.96 -1.04
C ARG A 175 23.39 -2.68 -0.35
N VAL A 176 23.82 -2.77 0.91
CA VAL A 176 24.41 -1.63 1.62
C VAL A 176 25.67 -1.16 0.89
N GLU A 177 26.57 -2.08 0.54
CA GLU A 177 27.80 -1.78 -0.21
C GLU A 177 27.48 -1.07 -1.53
N GLN A 178 26.56 -1.62 -2.32
CA GLN A 178 26.16 -1.02 -3.61
C GLN A 178 25.49 0.35 -3.47
N ILE A 179 24.64 0.57 -2.47
CA ILE A 179 24.00 1.88 -2.23
C ILE A 179 25.06 2.95 -2.04
N VAL A 180 26.10 2.66 -1.26
CA VAL A 180 27.19 3.61 -0.99
C VAL A 180 28.10 3.75 -2.22
N GLU A 181 28.59 2.64 -2.76
CA GLU A 181 29.55 2.61 -3.86
C GLU A 181 29.01 3.25 -5.14
N MET A 182 27.77 2.94 -5.52
CA MET A 182 27.13 3.47 -6.71
C MET A 182 26.59 4.90 -6.52
N GLY A 183 26.68 5.45 -5.31
CA GLY A 183 26.24 6.80 -5.00
C GLY A 183 24.73 7.00 -5.20
N ALA A 184 23.93 6.01 -4.81
CA ALA A 184 22.48 6.09 -4.88
C ALA A 184 21.95 7.33 -4.16
N THR A 185 21.09 8.12 -4.83
CA THR A 185 20.44 9.30 -4.26
C THR A 185 19.04 8.99 -3.75
N THR A 186 18.43 7.93 -4.27
CA THR A 186 17.10 7.46 -3.91
C THR A 186 17.10 5.96 -3.67
N VAL A 187 16.42 5.51 -2.62
CA VAL A 187 16.23 4.08 -2.32
C VAL A 187 14.74 3.73 -2.29
N PHE A 188 14.38 2.68 -3.02
CA PHE A 188 13.08 2.02 -2.91
C PHE A 188 13.14 0.83 -2.00
N SER A 189 12.26 0.78 -1.00
CA SER A 189 12.20 -0.31 -0.05
C SER A 189 10.82 -0.43 0.61
N THR A 190 10.56 -1.57 1.27
CA THR A 190 9.53 -1.57 2.31
C THR A 190 10.08 -0.90 3.56
N PRO A 191 9.24 -0.27 4.39
CA PRO A 191 9.70 0.38 5.63
C PRO A 191 10.50 -0.55 6.55
N THR A 192 10.02 -1.79 6.73
CA THR A 192 10.70 -2.79 7.57
C THR A 192 12.08 -3.14 7.02
N TYR A 193 12.20 -3.31 5.70
CA TYR A 193 13.48 -3.67 5.10
C TYR A 193 14.46 -2.49 5.08
N ALA A 194 13.98 -1.27 4.96
CA ALA A 194 14.79 -0.07 5.10
C ALA A 194 15.45 0.02 6.50
N LEU A 195 14.72 -0.33 7.57
CA LEU A 195 15.31 -0.45 8.92
C LEU A 195 16.33 -1.57 8.99
N ARG A 196 16.09 -2.72 8.35
CA ARG A 196 17.06 -3.83 8.31
C ARG A 196 18.34 -3.46 7.57
N LEU A 197 18.27 -2.74 6.46
CA LEU A 197 19.43 -2.21 5.74
C LEU A 197 20.26 -1.27 6.63
N TRP A 198 19.59 -0.38 7.35
CA TRP A 198 20.27 0.51 8.31
C TRP A 198 20.95 -0.26 9.43
N GLN A 199 20.32 -1.27 10.02
CA GLN A 199 20.94 -2.12 11.03
C GLN A 199 22.17 -2.85 10.48
N GLN A 200 22.06 -3.41 9.26
CA GLN A 200 23.17 -4.08 8.59
C GLN A 200 24.34 -3.12 8.33
N ALA A 201 24.07 -1.89 7.91
CA ALA A 201 25.10 -0.87 7.72
C ALA A 201 25.83 -0.57 9.04
N ALA A 202 25.09 -0.43 10.14
CA ALA A 202 25.68 -0.23 11.46
C ALA A 202 26.56 -1.42 11.91
N GLU A 203 26.13 -2.66 11.64
CA GLU A 203 26.94 -3.88 11.88
C GLU A 203 28.25 -3.88 11.05
N MET A 204 28.25 -3.23 9.88
CA MET A 204 29.42 -3.07 9.00
C MET A 204 30.28 -1.83 9.36
N GLY A 205 29.87 -1.04 10.34
CA GLY A 205 30.52 0.21 10.72
C GLY A 205 30.24 1.38 9.78
N ILE A 206 29.19 1.30 8.94
CA ILE A 206 28.80 2.32 7.97
C ILE A 206 27.66 3.17 8.54
N ASP A 207 27.85 4.49 8.57
CA ASP A 207 26.82 5.48 8.89
C ASP A 207 26.14 5.97 7.60
N LEU A 208 24.98 5.37 7.25
CA LEU A 208 24.29 5.69 6.01
C LEU A 208 23.89 7.17 5.90
N ALA A 209 23.59 7.84 7.00
CA ALA A 209 23.26 9.26 6.99
C ALA A 209 24.44 10.17 6.61
N LYS A 210 25.68 9.71 6.81
CA LYS A 210 26.89 10.50 6.51
C LYS A 210 27.64 9.99 5.29
N GLU A 211 27.63 8.68 5.07
CA GLU A 211 28.50 8.03 4.08
C GLU A 211 27.77 7.70 2.78
N SER A 212 26.42 7.68 2.77
CA SER A 212 25.65 7.54 1.53
C SER A 212 25.26 8.90 0.95
N LYS A 213 24.88 8.91 -0.34
CA LYS A 213 24.28 10.08 -1.01
C LYS A 213 22.76 10.05 -0.98
N VAL A 214 22.17 9.08 -0.30
CA VAL A 214 20.71 8.92 -0.22
C VAL A 214 20.08 10.13 0.46
N ASN A 215 19.21 10.82 -0.23
CA ASN A 215 18.46 11.96 0.29
C ASN A 215 16.95 11.79 0.16
N LYS A 216 16.50 10.73 -0.50
CA LYS A 216 15.10 10.36 -0.71
C LYS A 216 14.91 8.86 -0.52
N MET A 217 13.80 8.48 0.08
CA MET A 217 13.35 7.09 0.19
C MET A 217 11.89 6.99 -0.21
N ILE A 218 11.58 6.09 -1.11
CA ILE A 218 10.19 5.76 -1.46
C ILE A 218 9.84 4.45 -0.76
N LEU A 219 8.86 4.55 0.11
CA LEU A 219 8.38 3.46 0.92
C LEU A 219 7.05 2.93 0.35
N SER A 220 6.90 1.62 0.29
CA SER A 220 5.67 1.00 -0.19
C SER A 220 5.50 -0.42 0.37
N GLY A 221 4.27 -0.93 0.25
CA GLY A 221 3.95 -2.33 0.56
C GLY A 221 3.53 -2.61 1.99
N GLU A 222 3.75 -1.69 2.91
CA GLU A 222 3.36 -1.78 4.32
C GLU A 222 2.81 -0.44 4.82
N PRO A 223 1.85 -0.42 5.76
CA PRO A 223 1.32 0.82 6.34
C PRO A 223 2.34 1.61 7.16
N THR A 224 3.44 0.99 7.56
CA THR A 224 4.49 1.57 8.44
C THR A 224 5.06 2.86 7.87
N GLY A 225 5.15 3.01 6.54
CA GLY A 225 5.64 4.22 5.86
C GLY A 225 4.81 5.47 6.14
N SER A 226 3.53 5.32 6.44
CA SER A 226 2.62 6.41 6.78
C SER A 226 2.43 6.60 8.30
N ILE A 227 3.17 5.86 9.15
CA ILE A 227 3.17 6.04 10.61
C ILE A 227 4.22 7.10 10.96
N PRO A 228 3.84 8.27 11.54
CA PRO A 228 4.77 9.39 11.74
C PRO A 228 6.02 9.04 12.53
N ALA A 229 5.91 8.24 13.59
CA ALA A 229 7.06 7.82 14.39
C ALA A 229 8.04 6.94 13.62
N ALA A 230 7.53 5.94 12.89
CA ALA A 230 8.34 5.07 12.06
C ALA A 230 9.02 5.84 10.92
N LYS A 231 8.31 6.80 10.32
CA LYS A 231 8.85 7.69 9.30
C LYS A 231 10.00 8.53 9.83
N ARG A 232 9.81 9.21 10.98
CA ARG A 232 10.88 9.97 11.65
C ARG A 232 12.10 9.11 11.94
N GLN A 233 11.90 7.88 12.43
CA GLN A 233 13.00 6.94 12.70
C GLN A 233 13.80 6.63 11.43
N LEU A 234 13.12 6.36 10.31
CA LEU A 234 13.75 6.09 9.02
C LEU A 234 14.50 7.31 8.49
N GLU A 235 13.86 8.48 8.54
CA GLU A 235 14.48 9.74 8.09
C GLU A 235 15.76 10.07 8.87
N GLN A 236 15.77 9.85 10.18
CA GLN A 236 16.95 10.03 11.03
C GLN A 236 18.03 8.98 10.70
N ALA A 237 17.65 7.72 10.55
CA ALA A 237 18.55 6.61 10.29
C ALA A 237 19.30 6.75 8.95
N TRP A 238 18.64 7.32 7.94
CA TRP A 238 19.19 7.46 6.60
C TRP A 238 19.65 8.88 6.26
N GLY A 239 19.32 9.89 7.06
CA GLY A 239 19.53 11.30 6.71
C GLY A 239 18.74 11.74 5.48
N ALA A 240 17.64 11.06 5.15
CA ALA A 240 16.87 11.18 3.92
C ALA A 240 15.41 11.46 4.19
N LYS A 241 14.70 12.12 3.26
CA LYS A 241 13.24 12.26 3.32
C LYS A 241 12.55 10.99 2.87
N CYS A 242 11.52 10.56 3.59
CA CYS A 242 10.71 9.41 3.26
C CYS A 242 9.37 9.82 2.64
N GLY A 243 8.98 9.21 1.51
CA GLY A 243 7.68 9.33 0.89
C GLY A 243 6.94 8.01 0.87
N ASP A 244 5.64 8.05 1.23
CA ASP A 244 4.75 6.89 1.21
C ASP A 244 4.02 6.78 -0.12
N THR A 245 3.87 5.55 -0.61
CA THR A 245 3.07 5.22 -1.79
C THR A 245 2.28 3.96 -1.54
N ALA A 246 1.09 3.87 -2.11
CA ALA A 246 0.33 2.64 -2.09
C ALA A 246 -0.29 2.32 -3.45
N GLY A 247 -0.26 1.04 -3.76
CA GLY A 247 -0.89 0.42 -4.90
C GLY A 247 -1.20 -1.02 -4.61
N MET A 248 -1.75 -1.71 -5.57
CA MET A 248 -2.05 -3.13 -5.47
C MET A 248 -1.92 -3.79 -6.84
N THR A 249 -1.69 -5.09 -6.84
CA THR A 249 -1.55 -5.87 -8.07
C THR A 249 -2.78 -5.75 -8.96
N GLU A 250 -3.96 -5.72 -8.35
CA GLU A 250 -5.26 -5.62 -9.02
C GLU A 250 -5.41 -4.29 -9.77
N THR A 251 -4.91 -3.19 -9.22
CA THR A 251 -4.94 -1.87 -9.89
C THR A 251 -3.85 -1.70 -10.95
N GLY A 252 -2.84 -2.56 -10.95
CA GLY A 252 -1.73 -2.56 -11.92
C GLY A 252 -0.66 -1.50 -11.70
N SER A 253 -0.82 -0.61 -10.71
CA SER A 253 0.13 0.46 -10.40
C SER A 253 -0.11 1.02 -9.00
N ILE A 254 0.62 2.10 -8.66
CA ILE A 254 0.25 2.94 -7.51
C ILE A 254 -1.03 3.71 -7.83
N VAL A 255 -1.77 4.04 -6.78
CA VAL A 255 -3.00 4.84 -6.87
C VAL A 255 -2.82 6.16 -6.14
N ILE A 256 -1.97 6.14 -5.10
CA ILE A 256 -1.72 7.26 -4.20
C ILE A 256 -0.23 7.44 -3.94
N PHE A 257 0.18 8.67 -3.75
CA PHE A 257 1.55 9.03 -3.41
C PHE A 257 1.62 10.25 -2.50
N GLU A 258 2.59 10.27 -1.60
CA GLU A 258 2.91 11.43 -0.80
C GLU A 258 3.77 12.41 -1.62
N CYS A 259 3.36 13.66 -1.68
CA CYS A 259 4.18 14.69 -2.32
C CYS A 259 5.20 15.29 -1.32
N SER A 260 6.19 16.03 -1.84
CA SER A 260 7.24 16.63 -1.02
C SER A 260 6.74 17.71 -0.04
N ARG A 261 5.50 18.21 -0.20
CA ARG A 261 4.88 19.26 0.63
C ARG A 261 3.90 18.73 1.67
N GLN A 262 3.41 17.52 1.49
CA GLN A 262 2.36 16.94 2.34
C GLN A 262 2.85 15.67 3.06
N PRO A 263 3.53 15.79 4.20
CA PRO A 263 3.91 14.62 4.98
C PRO A 263 2.67 13.97 5.64
N GLY A 264 2.56 12.64 5.51
CA GLY A 264 1.49 11.85 6.13
C GLY A 264 0.17 11.81 5.39
N GLY A 265 0.01 12.53 4.27
CA GLY A 265 -1.15 12.46 3.40
C GLY A 265 -0.77 12.06 1.98
N THR A 266 -1.56 11.21 1.33
CA THR A 266 -1.26 10.73 -0.02
C THR A 266 -2.27 11.22 -1.02
N HIS A 267 -1.80 11.91 -2.07
CA HIS A 267 -2.62 12.37 -3.19
C HIS A 267 -3.13 11.18 -4.00
N ILE A 268 -4.40 11.23 -4.36
CA ILE A 268 -5.05 10.29 -5.28
C ILE A 268 -4.78 10.74 -6.71
N ILE A 269 -4.40 9.82 -7.60
CA ILE A 269 -4.15 10.10 -9.02
C ILE A 269 -5.50 10.05 -9.77
N GLU A 270 -6.37 11.04 -9.52
CA GLU A 270 -7.78 11.00 -9.91
C GLU A 270 -8.04 11.18 -11.41
N ASP A 271 -7.07 11.62 -12.18
CA ASP A 271 -7.18 11.61 -13.66
C ASP A 271 -7.00 10.20 -14.25
N HIS A 272 -6.49 9.25 -13.47
CA HIS A 272 -6.30 7.85 -13.85
C HIS A 272 -7.17 6.87 -13.08
N TYR A 273 -7.79 7.32 -11.98
CA TYR A 273 -8.66 6.49 -11.14
C TYR A 273 -9.94 7.21 -10.74
N ILE A 274 -10.98 6.43 -10.47
CA ILE A 274 -12.06 6.86 -9.60
C ILE A 274 -11.90 6.11 -8.29
N GLU A 275 -11.81 6.85 -7.20
CA GLU A 275 -11.75 6.33 -5.84
C GLU A 275 -13.02 6.71 -5.10
N GLU A 276 -13.78 5.71 -4.66
CA GLU A 276 -14.91 5.85 -3.76
C GLU A 276 -14.49 5.45 -2.36
N VAL A 277 -15.07 6.08 -1.35
CA VAL A 277 -14.90 5.66 0.06
C VAL A 277 -16.28 5.38 0.61
N ILE A 278 -16.52 4.14 1.02
CA ILE A 278 -17.84 3.65 1.40
C ILE A 278 -17.87 3.09 2.81
N ASN A 279 -19.04 3.07 3.41
CA ASN A 279 -19.29 2.24 4.58
C ASN A 279 -19.23 0.75 4.14
N PRO A 280 -18.40 -0.10 4.78
CA PRO A 280 -18.19 -1.49 4.34
C PRO A 280 -19.45 -2.38 4.46
N GLU A 281 -20.41 -2.03 5.34
CA GLU A 281 -21.62 -2.79 5.60
C GLU A 281 -22.76 -2.39 4.65
N THR A 282 -22.97 -1.08 4.49
CA THR A 282 -24.09 -0.57 3.68
C THR A 282 -23.73 -0.34 2.22
N GLY A 283 -22.45 -0.17 1.89
CA GLY A 283 -21.98 0.19 0.55
C GLY A 283 -22.23 1.67 0.19
N GLU A 284 -22.78 2.47 1.10
CA GLU A 284 -23.04 3.89 0.87
C GLU A 284 -21.77 4.74 1.06
N PRO A 285 -21.60 5.84 0.30
CA PRO A 285 -20.48 6.75 0.47
C PRO A 285 -20.43 7.34 1.87
N VAL A 286 -19.21 7.52 2.38
CA VAL A 286 -18.96 8.26 3.63
C VAL A 286 -18.53 9.69 3.34
N PRO A 287 -18.81 10.67 4.23
CA PRO A 287 -18.35 12.04 4.11
C PRO A 287 -16.82 12.16 4.17
N TYR A 288 -16.29 13.29 3.70
CA TYR A 288 -14.88 13.66 3.94
C TYR A 288 -14.57 13.68 5.45
N GLY A 289 -13.38 13.20 5.80
CA GLY A 289 -12.92 13.08 7.19
C GLY A 289 -13.38 11.82 7.91
N GLU A 290 -14.33 11.08 7.37
CA GLU A 290 -14.81 9.83 7.94
C GLU A 290 -14.03 8.61 7.41
N PRO A 291 -13.76 7.60 8.26
CA PRO A 291 -13.14 6.38 7.81
C PRO A 291 -14.11 5.51 7.00
N GLY A 292 -13.64 4.98 5.88
CA GLY A 292 -14.41 4.06 5.04
C GLY A 292 -13.54 3.04 4.31
N GLU A 293 -14.21 2.12 3.60
CA GLU A 293 -13.56 1.17 2.71
C GLU A 293 -13.30 1.81 1.36
N ARG A 294 -12.10 1.65 0.85
CA ARG A 294 -11.68 2.10 -0.46
C ARG A 294 -12.23 1.20 -1.57
N VAL A 295 -12.86 1.82 -2.57
CA VAL A 295 -13.32 1.17 -3.81
C VAL A 295 -12.68 1.86 -5.00
N CYS A 296 -12.04 1.08 -5.87
CA CYS A 296 -11.22 1.60 -6.96
C CYS A 296 -11.76 1.21 -8.34
N THR A 297 -11.78 2.18 -9.27
CA THR A 297 -11.92 1.97 -10.71
C THR A 297 -10.68 2.49 -11.41
N ALA A 298 -9.98 1.65 -12.20
CA ALA A 298 -8.71 1.95 -12.83
C ALA A 298 -8.88 2.11 -14.34
N PHE A 299 -8.66 3.30 -14.90
CA PHE A 299 -8.92 3.59 -16.30
C PHE A 299 -7.94 2.95 -17.28
N GLY A 300 -6.72 2.69 -16.88
CA GLY A 300 -5.68 2.12 -17.73
C GLY A 300 -5.60 0.59 -17.70
N ARG A 301 -6.47 -0.07 -16.94
CA ARG A 301 -6.58 -1.54 -16.90
C ARG A 301 -7.47 -2.03 -18.02
N GLY A 302 -6.96 -1.97 -19.27
CA GLY A 302 -7.73 -2.37 -20.46
C GLY A 302 -7.77 -3.88 -20.67
N PHE A 303 -6.68 -4.59 -20.35
CA PHE A 303 -6.59 -6.03 -20.54
C PHE A 303 -7.44 -6.82 -19.52
N MET A 304 -7.31 -6.48 -18.23
CA MET A 304 -8.17 -6.97 -17.16
C MET A 304 -8.87 -5.78 -16.47
N PRO A 305 -10.03 -5.33 -17.02
CA PRO A 305 -10.69 -4.13 -16.52
C PRO A 305 -11.04 -4.22 -15.03
N LEU A 306 -10.74 -3.16 -14.28
CA LEU A 306 -11.02 -3.07 -12.85
C LEU A 306 -12.06 -1.97 -12.62
N ILE A 307 -13.29 -2.35 -12.29
CA ILE A 307 -14.42 -1.42 -12.15
C ILE A 307 -15.11 -1.67 -10.80
N ARG A 308 -15.14 -0.63 -9.95
CA ARG A 308 -15.71 -0.64 -8.60
C ARG A 308 -15.20 -1.78 -7.72
N TYR A 309 -13.88 -1.99 -7.71
CA TYR A 309 -13.25 -3.06 -6.95
C TYR A 309 -13.12 -2.67 -5.47
N ARG A 310 -13.70 -3.49 -4.59
CA ARG A 310 -13.58 -3.36 -3.14
C ARG A 310 -12.21 -3.87 -2.69
N SER A 311 -11.35 -2.94 -2.25
CA SER A 311 -9.98 -3.28 -1.84
C SER A 311 -9.89 -3.82 -0.41
N LYS A 312 -10.90 -3.56 0.41
CA LYS A 312 -10.92 -3.74 1.86
C LYS A 312 -9.89 -2.88 2.61
N ASP A 313 -9.23 -1.92 1.93
CA ASP A 313 -8.37 -0.95 2.60
C ASP A 313 -9.21 0.08 3.36
N ARG A 314 -8.77 0.41 4.57
CA ARG A 314 -9.35 1.46 5.39
C ARG A 314 -8.63 2.77 5.12
N VAL A 315 -9.37 3.79 4.70
CA VAL A 315 -8.86 5.12 4.36
C VAL A 315 -9.72 6.21 4.96
N VAL A 316 -9.17 7.43 5.01
CA VAL A 316 -9.92 8.66 5.31
C VAL A 316 -9.64 9.65 4.19
N ARG A 317 -10.66 10.00 3.40
CA ARG A 317 -10.53 10.95 2.30
C ARG A 317 -10.73 12.36 2.79
N VAL A 318 -9.86 13.28 2.40
CA VAL A 318 -9.95 14.71 2.64
C VAL A 318 -9.80 15.49 1.34
N PRO A 319 -10.29 16.73 1.25
CA PRO A 319 -10.21 17.54 0.05
C PRO A 319 -8.76 17.85 -0.34
N HIS A 320 -8.53 18.05 -1.65
CA HIS A 320 -7.21 18.37 -2.23
C HIS A 320 -6.57 19.66 -1.69
N ASP A 321 -7.37 20.64 -1.29
CA ASP A 321 -6.92 21.94 -0.75
C ASP A 321 -6.39 21.86 0.69
N THR A 322 -6.38 20.68 1.29
CA THR A 322 -5.61 20.42 2.52
C THR A 322 -4.10 20.38 2.30
N CYS A 323 -3.64 20.35 1.02
CA CYS A 323 -2.24 20.46 0.63
C CYS A 323 -2.02 21.69 -0.26
N ASP A 324 -0.95 22.46 0.00
CA ASP A 324 -0.59 23.64 -0.76
C ASP A 324 0.20 23.37 -2.06
N CYS A 325 0.36 22.10 -2.44
CA CYS A 325 1.11 21.72 -3.64
C CYS A 325 0.41 22.05 -4.98
N GLY A 326 -0.85 22.49 -4.95
CA GLY A 326 -1.63 22.87 -6.13
C GLY A 326 -2.19 21.72 -6.95
N ARG A 327 -1.99 20.45 -6.54
CA ARG A 327 -2.65 19.29 -7.17
C ARG A 327 -4.12 19.27 -6.84
N THR A 328 -4.95 18.87 -7.79
CA THR A 328 -6.41 18.85 -7.64
C THR A 328 -6.96 17.48 -7.26
N GLY A 329 -6.13 16.44 -7.22
CA GLY A 329 -6.51 15.13 -6.68
C GLY A 329 -6.67 15.18 -5.16
N ASP A 330 -7.77 14.63 -4.64
CA ASP A 330 -8.01 14.51 -3.20
C ASP A 330 -6.93 13.67 -2.51
N ILE A 331 -6.97 13.65 -1.19
CA ILE A 331 -5.92 13.06 -0.36
C ILE A 331 -6.51 11.97 0.53
N TYR A 332 -5.79 10.87 0.69
CA TYR A 332 -6.00 9.96 1.81
C TYR A 332 -5.11 10.38 2.97
N ASP A 333 -5.74 10.97 4.00
CA ASP A 333 -5.05 11.40 5.22
C ASP A 333 -4.47 10.19 5.96
N GLY A 334 -3.14 10.23 6.18
CA GLY A 334 -2.39 9.10 6.74
C GLY A 334 -2.32 7.86 5.83
N GLY A 335 -2.56 8.00 4.52
CA GLY A 335 -2.46 6.92 3.53
C GLY A 335 -3.44 5.76 3.79
N ILE A 336 -2.99 4.53 3.52
CA ILE A 336 -3.74 3.31 3.86
C ILE A 336 -3.63 3.04 5.36
N ARG A 337 -4.73 3.18 6.08
CA ARG A 337 -4.77 3.02 7.54
C ARG A 337 -4.98 1.56 8.01
N GLY A 338 -4.68 0.58 7.16
CA GLY A 338 -4.86 -0.84 7.41
C GLY A 338 -5.98 -1.42 6.54
N ARG A 339 -6.43 -2.61 6.89
CA ARG A 339 -7.49 -3.32 6.16
C ARG A 339 -8.66 -3.65 7.08
N TRP A 340 -9.87 -3.64 6.54
CA TRP A 340 -11.06 -4.03 7.30
C TRP A 340 -11.04 -5.51 7.68
N ASP A 341 -10.46 -6.39 6.85
CA ASP A 341 -10.33 -7.82 7.11
C ASP A 341 -9.13 -8.20 8.01
N ASP A 342 -8.24 -7.26 8.32
CA ASP A 342 -7.16 -7.43 9.31
C ASP A 342 -7.57 -7.02 10.73
N MET A 343 -8.76 -6.47 10.89
CA MET A 343 -9.33 -6.16 12.19
C MET A 343 -9.53 -7.42 13.00
N LYS A 344 -9.13 -7.38 14.28
CA LYS A 344 -9.33 -8.48 15.23
C LYS A 344 -10.24 -8.02 16.34
N LEU A 345 -11.35 -8.72 16.51
CA LEU A 345 -12.24 -8.51 17.65
C LEU A 345 -11.67 -9.24 18.87
N ILE A 346 -11.31 -8.48 19.91
CA ILE A 346 -10.77 -9.00 21.16
C ILE A 346 -11.63 -8.50 22.31
N ARG A 347 -12.38 -9.37 22.94
CA ARG A 347 -13.25 -9.03 24.08
C ARG A 347 -14.18 -7.84 23.81
N GLY A 348 -14.72 -7.75 22.59
CA GLY A 348 -15.63 -6.68 22.16
C GLY A 348 -14.95 -5.44 21.58
N THR A 349 -13.63 -5.31 21.67
CA THR A 349 -12.87 -4.19 21.14
C THR A 349 -12.24 -4.54 19.79
N ASN A 350 -12.36 -3.62 18.82
CA ASN A 350 -11.73 -3.74 17.52
C ASN A 350 -10.25 -3.34 17.58
N VAL A 351 -9.36 -4.28 17.28
CA VAL A 351 -7.91 -4.08 17.28
C VAL A 351 -7.37 -4.14 15.86
N TYR A 352 -6.67 -3.08 15.47
CA TYR A 352 -5.95 -3.00 14.20
C TYR A 352 -4.43 -3.05 14.46
N ALA A 353 -3.73 -3.95 13.79
CA ALA A 353 -2.27 -4.12 13.97
C ALA A 353 -1.50 -2.80 13.76
N ARG A 354 -1.93 -1.97 12.79
CA ARG A 354 -1.31 -0.66 12.55
C ARG A 354 -1.47 0.32 13.72
N ALA A 355 -2.60 0.29 14.42
CA ALA A 355 -2.81 1.16 15.59
C ALA A 355 -1.86 0.77 16.73
N VAL A 356 -1.68 -0.54 16.95
CA VAL A 356 -0.69 -1.05 17.92
C VAL A 356 0.72 -0.69 17.49
N GLU A 357 1.09 -0.87 16.22
CA GLU A 357 2.39 -0.52 15.67
C GLU A 357 2.70 0.98 15.85
N ALA A 358 1.72 1.86 15.58
CA ALA A 358 1.88 3.29 15.74
C ALA A 358 2.31 3.68 17.15
N ILE A 359 1.71 3.05 18.17
CA ILE A 359 2.06 3.29 19.58
C ILE A 359 3.43 2.72 19.91
N VAL A 360 3.71 1.47 19.51
CA VAL A 360 5.00 0.81 19.80
C VAL A 360 6.18 1.59 19.20
N ARG A 361 6.02 2.16 18.00
CA ARG A 361 7.06 2.92 17.30
C ARG A 361 7.39 4.28 17.91
N GLU A 362 6.58 4.80 18.83
CA GLU A 362 6.94 6.00 19.60
C GLU A 362 8.06 5.73 20.63
N TYR A 363 8.36 4.46 20.89
CA TYR A 363 9.39 4.05 21.85
C TYR A 363 10.68 3.67 21.14
N ASP A 364 11.63 4.62 21.05
CA ASP A 364 12.92 4.39 20.36
C ASP A 364 13.75 3.25 20.98
N ALA A 365 13.55 2.90 22.26
CA ALA A 365 14.21 1.77 22.90
C ALA A 365 13.80 0.40 22.34
N ILE A 366 12.66 0.30 21.65
CA ILE A 366 12.17 -0.95 21.06
C ILE A 366 12.86 -1.18 19.71
N ALA A 367 13.50 -2.34 19.56
CA ALA A 367 14.17 -2.77 18.33
C ALA A 367 13.18 -3.46 17.37
N GLU A 368 12.38 -4.40 17.89
CA GLU A 368 11.37 -5.14 17.12
C GLU A 368 10.22 -5.54 18.05
N PHE A 369 9.06 -5.86 17.47
CA PHE A 369 7.88 -6.28 18.22
C PHE A 369 7.02 -7.29 17.45
N GLN A 370 6.17 -8.02 18.18
CA GLN A 370 5.16 -8.92 17.64
C GLN A 370 3.87 -8.78 18.44
N ILE A 371 2.75 -8.77 17.74
CA ILE A 371 1.40 -8.80 18.31
C ILE A 371 0.94 -10.25 18.25
N TYR A 372 0.66 -10.84 19.42
CA TYR A 372 0.27 -12.23 19.55
C TYR A 372 -1.11 -12.31 20.18
N ILE A 373 -2.07 -12.87 19.45
CA ILE A 373 -3.45 -13.07 19.90
C ILE A 373 -3.64 -14.56 20.14
N TRP A 374 -4.13 -14.90 21.30
CA TRP A 374 -4.30 -16.29 21.74
C TRP A 374 -5.54 -16.44 22.61
N ARG A 375 -5.94 -17.67 22.90
CA ARG A 375 -7.11 -17.94 23.72
C ARG A 375 -6.70 -18.65 25.00
N LYS A 376 -6.89 -17.99 26.13
CA LYS A 376 -6.62 -18.54 27.45
C LYS A 376 -7.73 -19.51 27.83
N ASP A 377 -7.35 -20.72 28.31
CA ASP A 377 -8.25 -21.76 28.79
C ASP A 377 -9.37 -22.10 27.78
N ASN A 378 -9.12 -21.95 26.49
CA ASN A 378 -10.08 -22.09 25.39
C ASN A 378 -11.34 -21.20 25.50
N VAL A 379 -11.34 -20.21 26.37
CA VAL A 379 -12.52 -19.37 26.65
C VAL A 379 -12.27 -17.89 26.37
N ARG A 380 -11.14 -17.33 26.85
CA ARG A 380 -10.90 -15.91 26.87
C ARG A 380 -9.82 -15.50 25.88
N ASP A 381 -10.16 -14.62 24.95
CA ASP A 381 -9.19 -14.03 24.02
C ASP A 381 -8.27 -13.07 24.76
N GLU A 382 -6.96 -13.25 24.57
CA GLU A 382 -5.89 -12.43 25.12
C GLU A 382 -5.04 -11.86 23.99
N ILE A 383 -4.44 -10.70 24.24
CA ILE A 383 -3.53 -10.05 23.33
C ILE A 383 -2.24 -9.71 24.05
N THR A 384 -1.11 -10.06 23.45
CA THR A 384 0.23 -9.84 23.98
C THR A 384 1.04 -9.05 22.94
N VAL A 385 1.72 -8.00 23.36
CA VAL A 385 2.74 -7.32 22.57
C VAL A 385 4.10 -7.74 23.11
N LYS A 386 4.79 -8.60 22.34
CA LYS A 386 6.17 -9.01 22.62
C LYS A 386 7.13 -7.98 22.03
N VAL A 387 8.09 -7.52 22.81
CA VAL A 387 9.04 -6.48 22.37
C VAL A 387 10.49 -6.91 22.65
N GLU A 388 11.37 -6.59 21.72
CA GLU A 388 12.81 -6.63 21.90
C GLU A 388 13.32 -5.23 22.23
N ILE A 389 14.13 -5.12 23.26
CA ILE A 389 14.79 -3.86 23.62
C ILE A 389 16.15 -3.80 22.93
N LYS A 390 16.52 -2.63 22.42
CA LYS A 390 17.84 -2.39 21.82
C LYS A 390 18.95 -2.69 22.84
N PRO A 391 20.06 -3.32 22.42
CA PRO A 391 21.20 -3.56 23.28
C PRO A 391 21.68 -2.28 23.99
N GLY A 392 21.93 -2.38 25.30
CA GLY A 392 22.36 -1.26 26.14
C GLY A 392 21.21 -0.38 26.68
N ARG A 393 19.95 -0.65 26.31
CA ARG A 393 18.79 0.10 26.80
C ARG A 393 17.84 -0.74 27.68
N GLU A 394 18.28 -1.90 28.15
CA GLU A 394 17.47 -2.85 28.91
C GLU A 394 16.97 -2.27 30.24
N ALA A 395 17.72 -1.33 30.83
CA ALA A 395 17.34 -0.66 32.06
C ALA A 395 16.05 0.16 31.97
N GLU A 396 15.64 0.57 30.75
CA GLU A 396 14.42 1.32 30.52
C GLU A 396 13.16 0.44 30.58
N TRP A 397 13.31 -0.87 30.53
CA TRP A 397 12.19 -1.82 30.40
C TRP A 397 11.06 -1.67 31.42
N PRO A 398 11.32 -1.55 32.75
CA PRO A 398 10.23 -1.52 33.72
C PRO A 398 9.28 -0.32 33.54
N GLU A 399 9.83 0.84 33.22
CA GLU A 399 9.04 2.06 32.95
C GLU A 399 8.35 1.97 31.60
N LEU A 400 9.05 1.52 30.56
CA LEU A 400 8.53 1.36 29.21
C LEU A 400 7.36 0.39 29.18
N GLN A 401 7.48 -0.78 29.84
CA GLN A 401 6.41 -1.77 29.91
C GLN A 401 5.10 -1.18 30.45
N LYS A 402 5.20 -0.43 31.55
CA LYS A 402 4.05 0.19 32.22
C LYS A 402 3.40 1.24 31.32
N LYS A 403 4.24 2.12 30.72
CA LYS A 403 3.77 3.23 29.88
C LYS A 403 3.14 2.68 28.60
N LEU A 404 3.81 1.77 27.91
CA LEU A 404 3.30 1.16 26.68
C LEU A 404 1.97 0.42 26.94
N GLY A 405 1.85 -0.34 28.02
CA GLY A 405 0.61 -1.03 28.39
C GLY A 405 -0.55 -0.04 28.66
N THR A 406 -0.26 1.10 29.28
CA THR A 406 -1.27 2.14 29.53
C THR A 406 -1.74 2.81 28.25
N GLU A 407 -0.81 3.17 27.35
CA GLU A 407 -1.13 3.82 26.08
C GLU A 407 -1.91 2.88 25.15
N LEU A 408 -1.49 1.62 25.07
CA LEU A 408 -2.22 0.59 24.31
C LEU A 408 -3.66 0.42 24.81
N ALA A 409 -3.85 0.35 26.14
CA ALA A 409 -5.18 0.23 26.72
C ALA A 409 -6.03 1.49 26.45
N SER A 410 -5.47 2.68 26.62
CA SER A 410 -6.15 3.95 26.35
C SER A 410 -6.62 4.08 24.90
N ALA A 411 -5.78 3.65 23.95
CA ALA A 411 -6.10 3.71 22.52
C ALA A 411 -7.11 2.64 22.06
N HIS A 412 -7.39 1.63 22.90
CA HIS A 412 -8.25 0.50 22.56
C HIS A 412 -9.35 0.30 23.63
N GLU A 413 -10.09 1.36 23.94
CA GLU A 413 -11.31 1.32 24.81
C GLU A 413 -11.08 0.64 26.17
N GLY A 414 -9.89 0.74 26.74
CA GLY A 414 -9.53 0.10 27.98
C GLY A 414 -9.16 -1.38 27.87
N LEU A 415 -9.06 -1.92 26.67
CA LEU A 415 -8.59 -3.30 26.44
C LEU A 415 -7.18 -3.48 27.01
N ARG A 416 -7.03 -4.38 27.97
CA ARG A 416 -5.72 -4.68 28.55
C ARG A 416 -4.88 -5.53 27.61
N PHE A 417 -3.70 -5.01 27.26
CA PHE A 417 -2.63 -5.74 26.57
C PHE A 417 -1.62 -6.31 27.58
N ASN A 418 -1.19 -7.55 27.36
CA ASN A 418 0.00 -8.05 28.00
C ASN A 418 1.20 -7.50 27.24
N VAL A 419 2.18 -6.93 27.93
CA VAL A 419 3.41 -6.41 27.31
C VAL A 419 4.58 -7.20 27.87
N GLU A 420 5.28 -7.91 27.01
CA GLU A 420 6.34 -8.86 27.38
C GLU A 420 7.64 -8.52 26.68
N ARG A 421 8.74 -8.52 27.42
CA ARG A 421 10.08 -8.43 26.84
C ARG A 421 10.53 -9.83 26.43
N VAL A 422 11.11 -9.93 25.24
CA VAL A 422 11.82 -11.10 24.75
C VAL A 422 13.30 -10.74 24.52
N GLU A 423 14.15 -11.75 24.43
CA GLU A 423 15.58 -11.53 24.15
C GLU A 423 15.79 -10.92 22.77
N TYR A 424 16.79 -10.04 22.65
CA TYR A 424 17.15 -9.41 21.40
C TYR A 424 17.57 -10.45 20.35
N GLY A 425 16.99 -10.37 19.15
CA GLY A 425 17.21 -11.32 18.07
C GLY A 425 16.25 -12.51 18.04
N THR A 426 15.31 -12.61 18.99
CA THR A 426 14.32 -13.73 19.05
C THR A 426 13.20 -13.57 18.03
N LEU A 427 12.74 -12.33 17.79
CA LEU A 427 11.65 -12.07 16.86
C LEU A 427 12.16 -12.11 15.41
N ALA A 428 11.28 -12.59 14.53
CA ALA A 428 11.60 -12.71 13.12
C ALA A 428 11.98 -11.36 12.51
N ARG A 429 13.01 -11.35 11.67
CA ARG A 429 13.38 -10.22 10.81
C ARG A 429 12.83 -10.46 9.41
N PHE A 430 12.29 -9.43 8.79
CA PHE A 430 11.59 -9.54 7.53
C PHE A 430 12.36 -8.83 6.42
N GLU A 431 12.54 -9.50 5.30
CA GLU A 431 13.20 -8.95 4.11
C GLU A 431 12.22 -8.30 3.12
N LEU A 432 10.91 -8.47 3.34
CA LEU A 432 9.87 -7.92 2.50
C LEU A 432 8.80 -7.25 3.36
N LYS A 433 7.65 -7.89 3.56
CA LYS A 433 6.55 -7.39 4.39
C LYS A 433 6.57 -8.04 5.76
N ALA A 434 6.52 -7.25 6.80
CA ALA A 434 6.48 -7.76 8.15
C ALA A 434 5.12 -8.41 8.47
N LYS A 435 5.16 -9.60 9.07
CA LYS A 435 4.00 -10.29 9.64
C LYS A 435 4.07 -10.23 11.16
N ARG A 436 3.84 -9.04 11.71
CA ARG A 436 3.94 -8.82 13.17
C ARG A 436 2.72 -9.30 13.94
N LEU A 437 1.57 -9.46 13.28
CA LEU A 437 0.37 -9.99 13.93
C LEU A 437 0.28 -11.51 13.72
N VAL A 438 0.26 -12.24 14.83
CA VAL A 438 0.02 -13.68 14.90
C VAL A 438 -1.27 -13.91 15.66
N ASP A 439 -2.26 -14.50 15.02
CA ASP A 439 -3.54 -14.88 15.60
C ASP A 439 -3.56 -16.42 15.75
N ASP A 440 -3.26 -16.89 16.94
CA ASP A 440 -3.14 -18.31 17.28
C ASP A 440 -4.43 -18.89 17.94
N ARG A 441 -5.53 -18.15 17.80
CA ARG A 441 -6.82 -18.65 18.27
C ARG A 441 -7.27 -19.82 17.41
N PRO A 442 -7.88 -20.86 18.01
CA PRO A 442 -8.50 -21.92 17.23
C PRO A 442 -9.45 -21.32 16.19
N LYS A 443 -9.28 -21.67 14.92
CA LYS A 443 -10.24 -21.30 13.89
C LYS A 443 -11.58 -21.90 14.29
N ALA A 444 -12.60 -21.07 14.45
CA ALA A 444 -13.94 -21.58 14.65
C ALA A 444 -14.28 -22.46 13.43
N GLU A 445 -14.49 -23.75 13.66
CA GLU A 445 -15.17 -24.61 12.70
C GLU A 445 -16.61 -24.11 12.63
N TYR A 446 -16.88 -23.18 11.74
CA TYR A 446 -18.26 -22.89 11.36
C TYR A 446 -18.69 -24.09 10.52
N ALA A 447 -19.40 -25.00 11.15
CA ALA A 447 -20.27 -25.94 10.46
C ALA A 447 -21.18 -25.14 9.51
N HIS A 448 -21.28 -25.60 8.30
CA HIS A 448 -21.97 -25.14 7.12
C HIS A 448 -23.39 -24.60 7.34
#